data_d998313bd807b96670409747cd0ae496
#
_entry.id   d998313bd807b96670409747cd0ae496
#
_cell.length_a   1.000
_cell.length_b   1.000
_cell.length_c   1.000
_cell.angle_alpha   90.00
_cell.angle_beta   90.00
_cell.angle_gamma   90.00
#
_symmetry.space_group_name_H-M   'P 1'
#
loop_
_entity.id
_entity.type
_entity.pdbx_description
1 polymer ?
#
loop_
_entity_poly.entity_id
_entity_poly.type
_entity_poly.pdbx_seq_one_letter_code
_entity_poly.pdbx_strand_id
1 'polypeptide(L)'
;MATETIGQRSAKIRRAKPSDAARIAALCRQLGYPTTTREMSARLREALKARNGACFVAETEEHGVIGWVHASVTPLLEVERRAEVNGLVVDEQVRSGGVGWLLLEAAEQWARRMRCGVMSLCSNVIRERAHSFYERHGYEHYKTQKAFRKKL
;
A
#
# COMPACT_ATOMS: atom_id res chain seq x y z
N MET A 1 7.15 -4.12 33.64
CA MET A 1 6.30 -4.96 32.78
C MET A 1 6.50 -4.50 31.34
N ALA A 2 7.15 -5.30 30.55
CA ALA A 2 7.30 -5.03 29.14
C ALA A 2 5.94 -5.24 28.46
N THR A 3 5.39 -4.19 27.88
CA THR A 3 4.23 -4.28 26.99
C THR A 3 4.72 -5.00 25.74
N GLU A 4 4.41 -6.28 25.61
CA GLU A 4 4.69 -7.03 24.40
C GLU A 4 4.01 -6.35 23.23
N THR A 5 4.79 -5.93 22.28
CA THR A 5 4.34 -5.38 20.99
C THR A 5 3.75 -6.52 20.18
N ILE A 6 2.45 -6.70 20.28
CA ILE A 6 1.67 -7.84 19.73
C ILE A 6 1.63 -7.87 18.20
N GLY A 7 2.32 -7.00 17.48
CA GLY A 7 2.12 -6.85 16.03
C GLY A 7 3.16 -7.46 15.10
N GLN A 8 4.40 -7.53 15.51
CA GLN A 8 5.51 -7.79 14.58
C GLN A 8 5.81 -9.27 14.30
N ARG A 9 5.44 -10.17 15.20
CA ARG A 9 5.79 -11.61 15.11
C ARG A 9 4.77 -12.50 14.42
N SER A 10 3.58 -12.00 14.09
CA SER A 10 2.49 -12.82 13.57
C SER A 10 1.92 -12.42 12.21
N ALA A 11 2.33 -11.29 11.65
CA ALA A 11 1.82 -10.85 10.35
C ALA A 11 2.56 -11.54 9.19
N LYS A 12 1.81 -12.23 8.34
CA LYS A 12 2.30 -12.84 7.10
C LYS A 12 1.95 -11.93 5.92
N ILE A 13 2.95 -11.62 5.10
CA ILE A 13 2.73 -10.90 3.84
C ILE A 13 2.52 -11.92 2.72
N ARG A 14 1.43 -11.74 1.97
CA ARG A 14 1.11 -12.56 0.80
C ARG A 14 0.46 -11.73 -0.30
N ARG A 15 0.40 -12.27 -1.49
CA ARG A 15 -0.39 -11.69 -2.59
C ARG A 15 -1.86 -11.64 -2.20
N ALA A 16 -2.53 -10.55 -2.59
CA ALA A 16 -3.97 -10.42 -2.43
C ALA A 16 -4.71 -11.45 -3.32
N LYS A 17 -5.90 -11.85 -2.87
CA LYS A 17 -6.82 -12.75 -3.59
C LYS A 17 -8.17 -12.04 -3.77
N PRO A 18 -9.01 -12.48 -4.72
CA PRO A 18 -10.35 -11.91 -4.87
C PRO A 18 -11.20 -11.94 -3.58
N SER A 19 -11.02 -12.95 -2.74
CA SER A 19 -11.71 -13.08 -1.44
C SER A 19 -11.31 -12.02 -0.40
N ASP A 20 -10.24 -11.26 -0.61
CA ASP A 20 -9.83 -10.19 0.29
C ASP A 20 -10.60 -8.88 0.07
N ALA A 21 -11.44 -8.80 -0.96
CA ALA A 21 -12.08 -7.55 -1.38
C ALA A 21 -12.87 -6.84 -0.27
N ALA A 22 -13.63 -7.58 0.53
CA ALA A 22 -14.42 -6.99 1.63
C ALA A 22 -13.55 -6.32 2.67
N ARG A 23 -12.46 -6.98 3.06
CA ARG A 23 -11.54 -6.46 4.07
C ARG A 23 -10.68 -5.31 3.53
N ILE A 24 -10.23 -5.39 2.28
CA ILE A 24 -9.53 -4.31 1.60
C ILE A 24 -10.43 -3.06 1.50
N ALA A 25 -11.71 -3.23 1.16
CA ALA A 25 -12.70 -2.14 1.12
C ALA A 25 -12.88 -1.49 2.50
N ALA A 26 -12.97 -2.28 3.57
CA ALA A 26 -13.09 -1.77 4.93
C ALA A 26 -11.87 -0.92 5.33
N LEU A 27 -10.68 -1.39 5.02
CA LEU A 27 -9.44 -0.65 5.28
C LEU A 27 -9.31 0.60 4.40
N CYS A 28 -9.80 0.55 3.17
CA CYS A 28 -9.80 1.69 2.25
C CYS A 28 -10.61 2.88 2.80
N ARG A 29 -11.69 2.60 3.54
CA ARG A 29 -12.46 3.64 4.24
C ARG A 29 -11.63 4.38 5.28
N GLN A 30 -10.76 3.68 6.00
CA GLN A 30 -9.84 4.30 6.96
C GLN A 30 -8.83 5.24 6.27
N LEU A 31 -8.48 4.94 5.03
CA LEU A 31 -7.61 5.79 4.21
C LEU A 31 -8.33 7.06 3.68
N GLY A 32 -9.64 7.16 3.85
CA GLY A 32 -10.45 8.29 3.39
C GLY A 32 -11.08 8.09 2.01
N TYR A 33 -11.10 6.88 1.50
CA TYR A 33 -11.71 6.53 0.20
C TYR A 33 -12.84 5.53 0.41
N PRO A 34 -14.07 6.02 0.71
CA PRO A 34 -15.23 5.16 0.87
C PRO A 34 -15.46 4.32 -0.39
N THR A 35 -15.59 3.02 -0.21
CA THR A 35 -15.87 2.10 -1.31
C THR A 35 -16.67 0.91 -0.79
N THR A 36 -17.53 0.38 -1.63
CA THR A 36 -18.30 -0.83 -1.32
C THR A 36 -17.47 -2.08 -1.65
N THR A 37 -17.84 -3.20 -1.04
CA THR A 37 -17.23 -4.51 -1.36
C THR A 37 -17.40 -4.85 -2.85
N ARG A 38 -18.53 -4.51 -3.45
CA ARG A 38 -18.80 -4.74 -4.88
C ARG A 38 -17.84 -3.98 -5.77
N GLU A 39 -17.67 -2.68 -5.50
CA GLU A 39 -16.72 -1.83 -6.24
C GLU A 39 -15.29 -2.32 -6.07
N MET A 40 -14.90 -2.65 -4.84
CA MET A 40 -13.57 -3.18 -4.56
C MET A 40 -13.34 -4.52 -5.23
N SER A 41 -14.32 -5.42 -5.26
CA SER A 41 -14.21 -6.71 -5.96
C SER A 41 -13.91 -6.54 -7.45
N ALA A 42 -14.54 -5.58 -8.10
CA ALA A 42 -14.30 -5.30 -9.52
C ALA A 42 -12.88 -4.72 -9.73
N ARG A 43 -12.50 -3.72 -8.94
CA ARG A 43 -11.18 -3.09 -9.01
C ARG A 43 -10.05 -4.06 -8.69
N LEU A 44 -10.22 -4.88 -7.65
CA LEU A 44 -9.22 -5.86 -7.24
C LEU A 44 -9.00 -6.93 -8.33
N ARG A 45 -10.07 -7.44 -8.93
CA ARG A 45 -9.95 -8.39 -10.04
C ARG A 45 -9.19 -7.82 -11.22
N GLU A 46 -9.43 -6.57 -11.55
CA GLU A 46 -8.68 -5.87 -12.60
C GLU A 46 -7.20 -5.70 -12.22
N ALA A 47 -6.93 -5.23 -11.01
CA ALA A 47 -5.57 -5.06 -10.50
C ALA A 47 -4.79 -6.39 -10.46
N LEU A 48 -5.42 -7.49 -10.07
CA LEU A 48 -4.79 -8.82 -10.01
C LEU A 48 -4.45 -9.40 -11.40
N LYS A 49 -5.13 -8.97 -12.45
CA LYS A 49 -4.83 -9.37 -13.84
C LYS A 49 -3.68 -8.54 -14.45
N ALA A 50 -3.41 -7.37 -13.91
CA ALA A 50 -2.42 -6.46 -14.45
C ALA A 50 -0.99 -7.02 -14.26
N ARG A 51 -0.25 -7.18 -15.35
CA ARG A 51 1.14 -7.67 -15.32
C ARG A 51 2.13 -6.65 -14.75
N ASN A 52 1.77 -5.39 -14.80
CA ASN A 52 2.57 -4.26 -14.33
C ASN A 52 2.18 -3.79 -12.92
N GLY A 53 1.44 -4.59 -12.17
CA GLY A 53 0.99 -4.26 -10.84
C GLY A 53 1.11 -5.42 -9.85
N ALA A 54 1.07 -5.08 -8.57
CA ALA A 54 1.04 -6.04 -7.48
C ALA A 54 0.22 -5.50 -6.32
N CYS A 55 -0.55 -6.37 -5.70
CA CYS A 55 -1.24 -6.09 -4.46
C CYS A 55 -0.85 -7.15 -3.42
N PHE A 56 -0.36 -6.69 -2.26
CA PHE A 56 -0.03 -7.54 -1.13
C PHE A 56 -0.91 -7.20 0.05
N VAL A 57 -1.19 -8.19 0.87
CA VAL A 57 -1.90 -8.04 2.14
C VAL A 57 -1.04 -8.55 3.28
N ALA A 58 -1.22 -7.96 4.45
CA ALA A 58 -0.71 -8.45 5.70
C ALA A 58 -1.84 -9.16 6.43
N GLU A 59 -1.61 -10.40 6.83
CA GLU A 59 -2.61 -11.26 7.46
C GLU A 59 -2.10 -11.81 8.76
N THR A 60 -2.96 -11.82 9.78
CA THR A 60 -2.72 -12.50 11.06
C THR A 60 -3.76 -13.58 11.28
N GLU A 61 -3.44 -14.58 12.10
CA GLU A 61 -4.40 -15.62 12.47
C GLU A 61 -5.59 -15.06 13.26
N GLU A 62 -5.32 -14.08 14.11
CA GLU A 62 -6.32 -13.49 15.02
C GLU A 62 -7.29 -12.54 14.31
N HIS A 63 -6.79 -11.70 13.38
CA HIS A 63 -7.56 -10.59 12.80
C HIS A 63 -7.78 -10.69 11.28
N GLY A 64 -7.26 -11.73 10.64
CA GLY A 64 -7.28 -11.83 9.18
C GLY A 64 -6.44 -10.73 8.53
N VAL A 65 -6.90 -10.16 7.44
CA VAL A 65 -6.19 -9.08 6.73
C VAL A 65 -6.26 -7.79 7.54
N ILE A 66 -5.09 -7.29 7.92
CA ILE A 66 -4.90 -6.08 8.74
C ILE A 66 -4.25 -4.92 7.97
N GLY A 67 -3.87 -5.13 6.74
CA GLY A 67 -3.29 -4.08 5.90
C GLY A 67 -3.11 -4.56 4.47
N TRP A 68 -2.90 -3.60 3.57
CA TRP A 68 -2.61 -3.89 2.17
C TRP A 68 -1.73 -2.81 1.55
N VAL A 69 -1.03 -3.17 0.47
CA VAL A 69 -0.29 -2.25 -0.39
C VAL A 69 -0.59 -2.58 -1.85
N HIS A 70 -0.79 -1.57 -2.66
CA HIS A 70 -0.90 -1.68 -4.11
C HIS A 70 0.20 -0.87 -4.77
N ALA A 71 0.94 -1.48 -5.68
CA ALA A 71 2.00 -0.84 -6.44
C ALA A 71 1.87 -1.18 -7.92
N SER A 72 2.35 -0.29 -8.76
CA SER A 72 2.35 -0.48 -10.21
C SER A 72 3.57 0.13 -10.87
N VAL A 73 3.89 -0.35 -12.06
CA VAL A 73 4.89 0.24 -12.97
C VAL A 73 4.14 0.85 -14.13
N THR A 74 4.27 2.16 -14.30
CA THR A 74 3.74 2.88 -15.47
C THR A 74 4.92 3.43 -16.27
N PRO A 75 5.09 3.03 -17.52
CA PRO A 75 6.10 3.63 -18.39
C PRO A 75 5.85 5.13 -18.54
N LEU A 76 6.87 5.93 -18.27
CA LEU A 76 6.83 7.38 -18.42
C LEU A 76 7.92 7.82 -19.39
N LEU A 77 7.65 8.81 -20.21
CA LEU A 77 8.61 9.30 -21.20
C LEU A 77 9.73 10.15 -20.60
N GLU A 78 9.43 10.80 -19.48
CA GLU A 78 10.27 11.87 -18.90
C GLU A 78 11.18 11.41 -17.74
N VAL A 79 11.00 10.18 -17.25
CA VAL A 79 11.76 9.64 -16.14
C VAL A 79 12.10 8.17 -16.37
N GLU A 80 13.10 7.70 -15.65
CA GLU A 80 13.53 6.30 -15.65
C GLU A 80 12.39 5.37 -15.20
N ARG A 81 12.54 4.09 -15.53
CA ARG A 81 11.58 3.05 -15.09
C ARG A 81 11.49 3.00 -13.58
N ARG A 82 10.31 3.24 -13.06
CA ARG A 82 10.01 3.26 -11.63
C ARG A 82 8.71 2.54 -11.30
N ALA A 83 8.62 2.07 -10.08
CA ALA A 83 7.37 1.64 -9.49
C ALA A 83 6.77 2.75 -8.62
N GLU A 84 5.47 2.75 -8.49
CA GLU A 84 4.74 3.69 -7.64
C GLU A 84 3.86 2.93 -6.66
N VAL A 85 3.89 3.33 -5.39
CA VAL A 85 2.92 2.88 -4.39
C VAL A 85 1.66 3.69 -4.59
N ASN A 86 0.58 3.04 -5.01
CA ASN A 86 -0.72 3.67 -5.28
C ASN A 86 -1.58 3.76 -4.03
N GLY A 87 -1.35 2.88 -3.06
CA GLY A 87 -2.03 2.88 -1.77
C GLY A 87 -1.33 1.97 -0.78
N LEU A 88 -1.32 2.38 0.46
CA LEU A 88 -0.80 1.64 1.60
C LEU A 88 -1.64 1.99 2.82
N VAL A 89 -2.23 0.99 3.45
CA VAL A 89 -3.00 1.16 4.67
C VAL A 89 -2.79 0.00 5.63
N VAL A 90 -2.72 0.32 6.90
CA VAL A 90 -2.72 -0.64 8.01
C VAL A 90 -3.87 -0.27 8.93
N ASP A 91 -4.59 -1.27 9.43
CA ASP A 91 -5.69 -1.09 10.37
C ASP A 91 -5.27 -0.22 11.55
N GLU A 92 -6.07 0.79 11.86
CA GLU A 92 -5.81 1.73 12.96
C GLU A 92 -5.58 1.04 14.30
N GLN A 93 -6.24 -0.09 14.54
CA GLN A 93 -6.14 -0.85 15.77
C GLN A 93 -4.81 -1.56 15.96
N VAL A 94 -4.05 -1.77 14.89
CA VAL A 94 -2.78 -2.50 14.89
C VAL A 94 -1.60 -1.68 14.35
N ARG A 95 -1.78 -0.39 14.14
CA ARG A 95 -0.71 0.53 13.71
C ARG A 95 0.45 0.56 14.69
N SER A 96 1.63 0.93 14.20
CA SER A 96 2.91 0.99 14.94
C SER A 96 3.54 -0.37 15.27
N GLY A 97 2.98 -1.48 14.76
CA GLY A 97 3.57 -2.82 14.87
C GLY A 97 4.56 -3.19 13.76
N GLY A 98 4.98 -2.25 12.90
CA GLY A 98 5.90 -2.51 11.79
C GLY A 98 5.25 -3.15 10.56
N VAL A 99 3.93 -3.37 10.56
CA VAL A 99 3.20 -3.99 9.44
C VAL A 99 3.28 -3.15 8.17
N GLY A 100 3.20 -1.82 8.31
CA GLY A 100 3.34 -0.89 7.17
C GLY A 100 4.68 -1.05 6.47
N TRP A 101 5.76 -1.22 7.23
CA TRP A 101 7.08 -1.47 6.67
C TRP A 101 7.16 -2.83 5.95
N LEU A 102 6.63 -3.89 6.54
CA LEU A 102 6.62 -5.20 5.90
C LEU A 102 5.87 -5.18 4.55
N LEU A 103 4.77 -4.46 4.47
CA LEU A 103 4.03 -4.26 3.22
C LEU A 103 4.83 -3.45 2.21
N LEU A 104 5.43 -2.34 2.64
CA LEU A 104 6.24 -1.49 1.77
C LEU A 104 7.47 -2.23 1.25
N GLU A 105 8.15 -2.99 2.11
CA GLU A 105 9.29 -3.84 1.73
C GLU A 105 8.90 -4.90 0.69
N ALA A 106 7.73 -5.53 0.83
CA ALA A 106 7.23 -6.48 -0.17
C ALA A 106 7.01 -5.80 -1.54
N ALA A 107 6.47 -4.58 -1.55
CA ALA A 107 6.31 -3.78 -2.76
C ALA A 107 7.67 -3.39 -3.38
N GLU A 108 8.64 -3.01 -2.56
CA GLU A 108 10.00 -2.68 -3.03
C GLU A 108 10.71 -3.91 -3.63
N GLN A 109 10.60 -5.06 -3.00
CA GLN A 109 11.15 -6.31 -3.54
C GLN A 109 10.51 -6.67 -4.88
N TRP A 110 9.19 -6.51 -4.98
CA TRP A 110 8.49 -6.68 -6.25
C TRP A 110 9.00 -5.69 -7.32
N ALA A 111 9.17 -4.42 -6.98
CA ALA A 111 9.67 -3.40 -7.89
C ALA A 111 11.08 -3.74 -8.42
N ARG A 112 11.96 -4.27 -7.56
CA ARG A 112 13.29 -4.74 -7.97
C ARG A 112 13.19 -5.90 -8.97
N ARG A 113 12.28 -6.86 -8.74
CA ARG A 113 12.02 -7.94 -9.71
C ARG A 113 11.48 -7.42 -11.03
N MET A 114 10.74 -6.32 -11.01
CA MET A 114 10.25 -5.61 -12.20
C MET A 114 11.32 -4.73 -12.87
N ARG A 115 12.57 -4.80 -12.40
CA ARG A 115 13.70 -4.00 -12.88
C ARG A 115 13.51 -2.49 -12.74
N CYS A 116 12.85 -2.06 -11.67
CA CYS A 116 12.74 -0.65 -11.31
C CYS A 116 13.89 -0.26 -10.39
N GLY A 117 14.55 0.84 -10.69
CA GLY A 117 15.59 1.42 -9.84
C GLY A 117 15.07 2.39 -8.79
N VAL A 118 13.82 2.81 -8.92
CA VAL A 118 13.18 3.80 -8.05
C VAL A 118 11.79 3.32 -7.65
N MET A 119 11.46 3.51 -6.39
CA MET A 119 10.09 3.44 -5.86
C MET A 119 9.65 4.85 -5.50
N SER A 120 8.52 5.28 -6.05
CA SER A 120 7.93 6.59 -5.76
C SER A 120 6.55 6.44 -5.13
N LEU A 121 6.07 7.49 -4.52
CA LEU A 121 4.72 7.59 -3.99
C LEU A 121 4.29 9.05 -3.85
N CYS A 122 2.98 9.27 -3.80
CA CYS A 122 2.40 10.54 -3.43
C CYS A 122 1.66 10.40 -2.10
N SER A 123 1.81 11.37 -1.24
CA SER A 123 1.08 11.47 0.03
C SER A 123 0.47 12.86 0.16
N ASN A 124 -0.75 12.93 0.69
CA ASN A 124 -1.39 14.22 0.93
C ASN A 124 -0.57 15.00 1.96
N VAL A 125 -0.39 16.31 1.72
CA VAL A 125 0.42 17.19 2.58
C VAL A 125 -0.04 17.23 4.04
N ILE A 126 -1.30 16.92 4.32
CA ILE A 126 -1.83 16.87 5.70
C ILE A 126 -1.48 15.59 6.46
N ARG A 127 -0.90 14.59 5.81
CA ARG A 127 -0.58 13.28 6.42
C ARG A 127 0.82 13.24 7.00
N GLU A 128 1.10 14.08 7.99
CA GLU A 128 2.43 14.23 8.61
C GLU A 128 2.99 12.92 9.18
N ARG A 129 2.13 12.10 9.79
CA ARG A 129 2.54 10.78 10.31
C ARG A 129 3.03 9.84 9.20
N ALA A 130 2.35 9.84 8.05
CA ALA A 130 2.78 9.05 6.89
C ALA A 130 4.11 9.57 6.34
N HIS A 131 4.31 10.89 6.27
CA HIS A 131 5.56 11.48 5.83
C HIS A 131 6.74 11.02 6.70
N SER A 132 6.61 11.11 8.02
CA SER A 132 7.63 10.62 8.95
C SER A 132 7.91 9.13 8.79
N PHE A 133 6.89 8.33 8.52
CA PHE A 133 7.04 6.90 8.23
C PHE A 133 7.88 6.67 6.98
N TYR A 134 7.57 7.35 5.87
CA TYR A 134 8.32 7.19 4.63
C TYR A 134 9.77 7.69 4.76
N GLU A 135 9.99 8.81 5.40
CA GLU A 135 11.33 9.35 5.62
C GLU A 135 12.21 8.41 6.45
N ARG A 136 11.65 7.78 7.51
CA ARG A 136 12.38 6.77 8.30
C ARG A 136 12.77 5.53 7.49
N HIS A 137 12.07 5.27 6.38
CA HIS A 137 12.35 4.13 5.51
C HIS A 137 13.10 4.51 4.22
N GLY A 138 13.74 5.67 4.22
CA GLY A 138 14.66 6.09 3.17
C GLY A 138 14.00 6.81 1.98
N TYR A 139 12.74 7.20 2.10
CA TYR A 139 12.05 8.01 1.09
C TYR A 139 12.36 9.48 1.32
N GLU A 140 12.71 10.18 0.27
CA GLU A 140 13.02 11.61 0.30
C GLU A 140 11.87 12.41 -0.31
N HIS A 141 11.44 13.46 0.39
CA HIS A 141 10.51 14.44 -0.19
C HIS A 141 11.26 15.29 -1.22
N TYR A 142 10.97 15.09 -2.50
CA TYR A 142 11.66 15.80 -3.57
C TYR A 142 10.82 16.85 -4.30
N LYS A 143 9.48 16.79 -4.17
CA LYS A 143 8.59 17.83 -4.72
C LYS A 143 7.20 17.80 -4.10
N THR A 144 6.51 18.93 -4.18
CA THR A 144 5.09 19.07 -3.87
C THR A 144 4.34 19.44 -5.15
N GLN A 145 3.21 18.79 -5.42
CA GLN A 145 2.44 18.99 -6.65
C GLN A 145 0.97 19.27 -6.35
N LYS A 146 0.32 19.99 -7.29
CA LYS A 146 -1.15 20.11 -7.33
C LYS A 146 -1.71 19.02 -8.23
N ALA A 147 -2.70 18.29 -7.75
CA ALA A 147 -3.43 17.30 -8.54
C ALA A 147 -4.67 17.93 -9.17
N PHE A 148 -4.91 17.66 -10.44
CA PHE A 148 -6.07 18.15 -11.17
C PHE A 148 -6.85 16.98 -11.75
N ARG A 149 -8.17 17.09 -11.79
CA ARG A 149 -9.05 16.14 -12.46
C ARG A 149 -10.17 16.82 -13.19
N LYS A 150 -10.67 16.17 -14.22
CA LYS A 150 -11.86 16.58 -14.97
C LYS A 150 -12.75 15.35 -15.16
N LYS A 151 -14.01 15.47 -14.87
CA LYS A 151 -14.98 14.43 -15.21
C LYS A 151 -15.25 14.48 -16.72
N LEU A 152 -15.17 13.33 -17.38
CA LEU A 152 -15.37 13.20 -18.82
C LEU A 152 -16.81 12.77 -19.14
#